data_1bdcde03817527316aed6ec768b8bd9a
#
_entry.id   1bdcde03817527316aed6ec768b8bd9a
#
_cell.length_a   1.000
_cell.length_b   1.000
_cell.length_c   1.000
_cell.angle_alpha   90.00
_cell.angle_beta   90.00
_cell.angle_gamma   90.00
#
_symmetry.space_group_name_H-M   'P 1'
#
loop_
_entity.id
_entity.type
_entity.pdbx_description
1 polymer ?
#
loop_
_entity_poly.entity_id
_entity_poly.type
_entity_poly.pdbx_seq_one_letter_code
_entity_poly.pdbx_strand_id
1 'polypeptide(L)'
;TVLVRILKESSDNKKREGEVYKVIKRNRDVIVGVFEHNLSFGFVRPRNSPKDIYIPKKLIKGAKTGDLVAVKVDFWGDEERKPEGGIVSILGSPKDTEALISSLLLNEGIEEKFPNEVLQELDKIDEDFSDELENRKDLRHLDIITIDGSDAKDLDDAVYVEKTEDGYKLFVSIADVSYYVKENTELDTEALKRGNSIYLVDRVIPMLPRKLSNNLCSLNPNEDKLTFTVEMDLDKR
;
A
#
# COMPACT_ATOMS: atom_id res chain seq x y z
N THR A 1 -9.26 0.24 -17.92
CA THR A 1 -9.37 -0.56 -19.17
C THR A 1 -9.89 0.32 -20.28
N VAL A 2 -9.28 0.24 -21.45
CA VAL A 2 -9.65 1.00 -22.63
C VAL A 2 -9.70 0.09 -23.87
N LEU A 3 -10.50 0.47 -24.86
CA LEU A 3 -10.41 -0.06 -26.21
C LEU A 3 -9.49 0.83 -27.03
N VAL A 4 -8.51 0.22 -27.69
CA VAL A 4 -7.54 0.92 -28.51
C VAL A 4 -7.75 0.49 -29.98
N ARG A 5 -7.82 1.47 -30.87
CA ARG A 5 -7.74 1.22 -32.32
C ARG A 5 -6.28 1.26 -32.71
N ILE A 6 -5.75 0.19 -33.32
CA ILE A 6 -4.40 0.16 -33.83
C ILE A 6 -4.37 0.94 -35.14
N LEU A 7 -3.51 1.97 -35.20
CA LEU A 7 -3.35 2.84 -36.41
C LEU A 7 -2.24 2.35 -37.33
N LYS A 8 -1.19 1.74 -36.75
CA LYS A 8 -0.09 1.12 -37.51
C LYS A 8 0.30 -0.20 -36.88
N GLU A 9 0.33 -1.26 -37.64
CA GLU A 9 1.01 -2.50 -37.28
C GLU A 9 2.52 -2.33 -37.48
N SER A 10 3.29 -2.84 -36.50
CA SER A 10 4.75 -2.71 -36.59
C SER A 10 5.31 -3.66 -37.66
N SER A 11 5.99 -3.10 -38.64
CA SER A 11 7.01 -3.82 -39.41
C SER A 11 8.36 -3.51 -38.77
N ASP A 12 9.10 -4.55 -38.39
CA ASP A 12 10.46 -4.49 -37.86
C ASP A 12 10.71 -3.55 -36.65
N ASN A 13 10.58 -4.09 -35.43
CA ASN A 13 11.03 -3.49 -34.17
C ASN A 13 10.50 -2.06 -33.81
N LYS A 14 9.54 -1.51 -34.51
CA LYS A 14 8.88 -0.24 -34.15
C LYS A 14 7.70 -0.48 -33.25
N LYS A 15 7.55 0.37 -32.22
CA LYS A 15 6.41 0.35 -31.31
C LYS A 15 5.11 0.51 -32.10
N ARG A 16 4.09 -0.29 -31.74
CA ARG A 16 2.74 -0.15 -32.29
C ARG A 16 2.17 1.20 -31.88
N GLU A 17 1.55 1.91 -32.82
CA GLU A 17 0.82 3.15 -32.56
C GLU A 17 -0.69 2.86 -32.51
N GLY A 18 -1.36 3.41 -31.49
CA GLY A 18 -2.80 3.23 -31.32
C GLY A 18 -3.47 4.46 -30.72
N GLU A 19 -4.75 4.58 -30.98
CA GLU A 19 -5.63 5.61 -30.46
C GLU A 19 -6.64 5.01 -29.48
N VAL A 20 -6.87 5.66 -28.33
CA VAL A 20 -7.92 5.23 -27.39
C VAL A 20 -9.29 5.54 -28.00
N TYR A 21 -9.97 4.49 -28.43
CA TYR A 21 -11.31 4.60 -29.02
C TYR A 21 -12.42 4.73 -27.98
N LYS A 22 -12.31 4.00 -26.87
CA LYS A 22 -13.32 3.99 -25.81
C LYS A 22 -12.70 3.64 -24.46
N VAL A 23 -13.10 4.36 -23.42
CA VAL A 23 -12.82 3.98 -22.02
C VAL A 23 -13.91 3.02 -21.57
N ILE A 24 -13.53 1.77 -21.21
CA ILE A 24 -14.47 0.73 -20.73
C ILE A 24 -14.64 0.87 -19.22
N LYS A 25 -13.52 1.00 -18.49
CA LYS A 25 -13.50 1.09 -17.03
C LYS A 25 -12.38 2.03 -16.62
N ARG A 26 -12.69 2.97 -15.75
CA ARG A 26 -11.70 3.80 -15.04
C ARG A 26 -11.29 3.08 -13.76
N ASN A 27 -10.03 3.12 -13.42
CA ASN A 27 -9.54 2.53 -12.18
C ASN A 27 -9.80 3.44 -10.97
N ARG A 28 -9.98 4.73 -11.23
CA ARG A 28 -10.17 5.76 -10.20
C ARG A 28 -11.36 6.62 -10.56
N ASP A 29 -12.20 6.88 -9.58
CA ASP A 29 -13.33 7.81 -9.66
C ASP A 29 -13.14 9.02 -8.74
N VAL A 30 -12.10 9.01 -7.89
CA VAL A 30 -11.71 10.12 -7.03
C VAL A 30 -10.50 10.82 -7.63
N ILE A 31 -10.61 12.14 -7.76
CA ILE A 31 -9.57 13.04 -8.29
C ILE A 31 -9.28 14.12 -7.26
N VAL A 32 -8.00 14.44 -7.05
CA VAL A 32 -7.59 15.54 -6.19
C VAL A 32 -7.22 16.78 -7.01
N GLY A 33 -7.65 17.93 -6.53
CA GLY A 33 -7.34 19.23 -7.16
C GLY A 33 -7.60 20.41 -6.25
N VAL A 34 -7.27 21.59 -6.73
CA VAL A 34 -7.52 22.86 -6.03
C VAL A 34 -8.92 23.36 -6.36
N PHE A 35 -9.68 23.67 -5.32
CA PHE A 35 -11.05 24.16 -5.45
C PHE A 35 -11.07 25.68 -5.68
N GLU A 36 -11.90 26.10 -6.61
CA GLU A 36 -12.25 27.50 -6.87
C GLU A 36 -13.77 27.68 -6.75
N HIS A 37 -14.21 28.56 -5.88
CA HIS A 37 -15.61 28.90 -5.70
C HIS A 37 -16.06 30.02 -6.67
N ASN A 38 -17.21 29.84 -7.29
CA ASN A 38 -17.83 30.85 -8.14
C ASN A 38 -19.32 30.99 -7.76
N LEU A 39 -19.73 32.15 -7.27
CA LEU A 39 -21.10 32.54 -6.87
C LEU A 39 -22.05 31.41 -6.42
N SER A 40 -22.49 30.54 -7.33
CA SER A 40 -23.45 29.46 -7.07
C SER A 40 -22.95 28.04 -7.38
N PHE A 41 -21.68 27.87 -7.77
CA PHE A 41 -21.04 26.59 -8.07
C PHE A 41 -19.53 26.69 -7.81
N GLY A 42 -18.80 25.66 -8.06
CA GLY A 42 -17.36 25.68 -8.00
C GLY A 42 -16.71 24.84 -9.10
N PHE A 43 -15.42 24.97 -9.20
CA PHE A 43 -14.58 24.12 -10.03
C PHE A 43 -13.45 23.53 -9.21
N VAL A 44 -13.05 22.33 -9.56
CA VAL A 44 -11.81 21.74 -9.06
C VAL A 44 -10.86 21.60 -10.23
N ARG A 45 -9.65 22.14 -10.06
CA ARG A 45 -8.56 22.05 -11.04
C ARG A 45 -7.61 20.93 -10.65
N PRO A 46 -7.67 19.78 -11.32
CA PRO A 46 -6.74 18.67 -11.05
C PRO A 46 -5.33 19.02 -11.55
N ARG A 47 -4.31 18.46 -10.87
CA ARG A 47 -2.91 18.61 -11.33
C ARG A 47 -2.63 17.86 -12.63
N ASN A 48 -3.27 16.69 -12.79
CA ASN A 48 -2.97 15.74 -13.86
C ASN A 48 -4.08 15.63 -14.93
N SER A 49 -4.95 16.63 -15.04
CA SER A 49 -6.00 16.69 -16.06
C SER A 49 -6.11 18.10 -16.65
N PRO A 50 -6.26 18.23 -17.96
CA PRO A 50 -6.44 19.55 -18.59
C PRO A 50 -7.85 20.10 -18.42
N LYS A 51 -8.81 19.31 -17.92
CA LYS A 51 -10.20 19.71 -17.76
C LYS A 51 -10.52 19.92 -16.29
N ASP A 52 -11.06 21.11 -15.96
CA ASP A 52 -11.63 21.40 -14.65
C ASP A 52 -12.90 20.58 -14.43
N ILE A 53 -13.13 20.15 -13.17
CA ILE A 53 -14.31 19.41 -12.76
C ILE A 53 -15.33 20.38 -12.18
N TYR A 54 -16.52 20.43 -12.74
CA TYR A 54 -17.63 21.23 -12.25
C TYR A 54 -18.21 20.65 -10.96
N ILE A 55 -18.43 21.50 -9.93
CA ILE A 55 -18.97 21.12 -8.63
C ILE A 55 -20.28 21.88 -8.39
N PRO A 56 -21.44 21.22 -8.42
CA PRO A 56 -22.71 21.83 -8.06
C PRO A 56 -22.70 22.39 -6.63
N LYS A 57 -23.42 23.48 -6.39
CA LYS A 57 -23.49 24.17 -5.08
C LYS A 57 -23.75 23.21 -3.90
N LYS A 58 -24.64 22.26 -4.08
CA LYS A 58 -25.00 21.28 -3.03
C LYS A 58 -23.89 20.31 -2.68
N LEU A 59 -22.88 20.15 -3.54
CA LEU A 59 -21.78 19.19 -3.42
C LEU A 59 -20.44 19.83 -3.03
N ILE A 60 -20.44 21.14 -2.73
CA ILE A 60 -19.23 21.90 -2.32
C ILE A 60 -18.78 21.50 -0.90
N LYS A 61 -19.70 21.08 -0.02
CA LYS A 61 -19.42 20.62 1.36
C LYS A 61 -18.60 21.60 2.21
N GLY A 62 -18.71 22.91 1.96
CA GLY A 62 -18.02 23.94 2.74
C GLY A 62 -16.57 24.23 2.34
N ALA A 63 -16.09 23.66 1.23
CA ALA A 63 -14.76 23.97 0.71
C ALA A 63 -14.64 25.46 0.34
N LYS A 64 -13.45 26.02 0.57
CA LYS A 64 -13.10 27.42 0.28
C LYS A 64 -12.14 27.46 -0.91
N THR A 65 -12.20 28.57 -1.66
CA THR A 65 -11.25 28.80 -2.75
C THR A 65 -9.81 28.67 -2.25
N GLY A 66 -9.05 27.86 -2.94
CA GLY A 66 -7.67 27.53 -2.60
C GLY A 66 -7.49 26.22 -1.82
N ASP A 67 -8.57 25.61 -1.32
CA ASP A 67 -8.47 24.32 -0.63
C ASP A 67 -8.10 23.21 -1.62
N LEU A 68 -7.26 22.31 -1.16
CA LEU A 68 -7.01 21.02 -1.78
C LEU A 68 -8.15 20.06 -1.40
N VAL A 69 -8.84 19.53 -2.39
CA VAL A 69 -10.03 18.70 -2.19
C VAL A 69 -9.97 17.41 -2.99
N ALA A 70 -10.58 16.37 -2.47
CA ALA A 70 -10.86 15.15 -3.21
C ALA A 70 -12.30 15.19 -3.74
N VAL A 71 -12.46 14.87 -5.01
CA VAL A 71 -13.72 14.89 -5.74
C VAL A 71 -14.02 13.52 -6.30
N LYS A 72 -15.18 12.98 -6.00
CA LYS A 72 -15.73 11.85 -6.73
C LYS A 72 -16.35 12.34 -8.03
N VAL A 73 -15.86 11.82 -9.15
CA VAL A 73 -16.33 12.21 -10.49
C VAL A 73 -17.50 11.32 -10.88
N ASP A 74 -18.67 11.90 -11.00
CA ASP A 74 -19.90 11.19 -11.39
C ASP A 74 -20.06 11.18 -12.91
N PHE A 75 -19.64 12.24 -13.59
CA PHE A 75 -19.64 12.37 -15.04
C PHE A 75 -18.27 12.87 -15.53
N TRP A 76 -17.68 12.19 -16.51
CA TRP A 76 -16.33 12.47 -16.99
C TRP A 76 -16.23 13.49 -18.11
N GLY A 77 -17.36 14.07 -18.47
CA GLY A 77 -17.44 15.01 -19.58
C GLY A 77 -17.50 14.31 -20.94
N ASP A 78 -17.95 15.09 -21.92
CA ASP A 78 -18.00 14.76 -23.33
C ASP A 78 -17.50 15.96 -24.16
N GLU A 79 -17.90 16.05 -25.45
CA GLU A 79 -17.55 17.17 -26.32
C GLU A 79 -18.28 18.47 -25.93
N GLU A 80 -19.47 18.34 -25.32
CA GLU A 80 -20.33 19.48 -25.00
C GLU A 80 -20.23 19.91 -23.54
N ARG A 81 -19.95 18.97 -22.61
CA ARG A 81 -20.01 19.21 -21.16
C ARG A 81 -18.71 18.88 -20.47
N LYS A 82 -18.33 19.70 -19.50
CA LYS A 82 -17.20 19.46 -18.61
C LYS A 82 -17.48 18.26 -17.68
N PRO A 83 -16.42 17.64 -17.13
CA PRO A 83 -16.58 16.67 -16.04
C PRO A 83 -17.34 17.30 -14.87
N GLU A 84 -18.16 16.48 -14.18
CA GLU A 84 -18.95 16.89 -13.01
C GLU A 84 -18.77 15.88 -11.88
N GLY A 85 -18.77 16.37 -10.65
CA GLY A 85 -18.64 15.53 -9.46
C GLY A 85 -18.95 16.27 -8.18
N GLY A 86 -18.75 15.57 -7.05
CA GLY A 86 -18.95 16.12 -5.72
C GLY A 86 -17.69 16.01 -4.86
N ILE A 87 -17.45 17.02 -4.01
CA ILE A 87 -16.37 16.98 -3.04
C ILE A 87 -16.69 15.86 -2.03
N VAL A 88 -15.76 14.92 -1.85
CA VAL A 88 -15.87 13.85 -0.85
C VAL A 88 -15.11 14.19 0.42
N SER A 89 -13.96 14.88 0.31
CA SER A 89 -13.20 15.37 1.45
C SER A 89 -12.45 16.68 1.14
N ILE A 90 -12.25 17.49 2.16
CA ILE A 90 -11.38 18.66 2.13
C ILE A 90 -10.09 18.22 2.80
N LEU A 91 -8.97 18.29 2.07
CA LEU A 91 -7.67 17.83 2.54
C LEU A 91 -6.91 18.93 3.29
N GLY A 92 -7.19 20.19 2.96
CA GLY A 92 -6.56 21.33 3.60
C GLY A 92 -5.92 22.31 2.62
N SER A 93 -4.96 23.09 3.09
CA SER A 93 -4.21 24.02 2.24
C SER A 93 -3.16 23.28 1.39
N PRO A 94 -2.97 23.67 0.11
CA PRO A 94 -1.88 23.13 -0.70
C PRO A 94 -0.47 23.51 -0.20
N LYS A 95 -0.38 24.32 0.86
CA LYS A 95 0.88 24.64 1.56
C LYS A 95 1.12 23.75 2.77
N ASP A 96 0.13 22.93 3.16
CA ASP A 96 0.22 22.02 4.27
C ASP A 96 0.79 20.68 3.77
N THR A 97 1.86 20.22 4.42
CA THR A 97 2.55 18.96 4.09
C THR A 97 1.61 17.77 4.23
N GLU A 98 0.78 17.74 5.28
CA GLU A 98 -0.19 16.66 5.51
C GLU A 98 -1.23 16.59 4.38
N ALA A 99 -1.77 17.74 3.97
CA ALA A 99 -2.71 17.83 2.86
C ALA A 99 -2.08 17.36 1.53
N LEU A 100 -0.79 17.68 1.31
CA LEU A 100 -0.06 17.25 0.13
C LEU A 100 0.19 15.73 0.14
N ILE A 101 0.59 15.15 1.27
CA ILE A 101 0.77 13.70 1.42
C ILE A 101 -0.56 12.97 1.18
N SER A 102 -1.63 13.41 1.86
CA SER A 102 -2.97 12.84 1.66
C SER A 102 -3.42 12.91 0.20
N SER A 103 -3.10 14.02 -0.50
CA SER A 103 -3.42 14.17 -1.92
C SER A 103 -2.66 13.19 -2.80
N LEU A 104 -1.40 12.93 -2.48
CA LEU A 104 -0.56 11.97 -3.19
C LEU A 104 -1.11 10.55 -3.01
N LEU A 105 -1.40 10.17 -1.78
CA LEU A 105 -1.95 8.84 -1.45
C LEU A 105 -3.26 8.58 -2.18
N LEU A 106 -4.20 9.53 -2.13
CA LEU A 106 -5.47 9.44 -2.84
C LEU A 106 -5.29 9.36 -4.36
N ASN A 107 -4.36 10.15 -4.92
CA ASN A 107 -4.06 10.11 -6.35
C ASN A 107 -3.44 8.77 -6.77
N GLU A 108 -2.69 8.11 -5.89
CA GLU A 108 -2.13 6.78 -6.15
C GLU A 108 -3.10 5.65 -5.76
N GLY A 109 -4.25 5.97 -5.16
CA GLY A 109 -5.24 4.99 -4.72
C GLY A 109 -4.77 4.19 -3.52
N ILE A 110 -3.91 4.80 -2.70
CA ILE A 110 -3.35 4.20 -1.50
C ILE A 110 -4.25 4.55 -0.32
N GLU A 111 -4.72 3.54 0.38
CA GLU A 111 -5.55 3.64 1.58
C GLU A 111 -4.68 3.45 2.83
N GLU A 112 -4.63 4.45 3.72
CA GLU A 112 -3.85 4.35 4.96
C GLU A 112 -4.49 3.38 5.96
N LYS A 113 -5.81 3.39 6.03
CA LYS A 113 -6.57 2.58 7.00
C LYS A 113 -6.85 1.19 6.44
N PHE A 114 -6.88 0.21 7.32
CA PHE A 114 -7.36 -1.11 7.01
C PHE A 114 -8.89 -1.16 7.06
N PRO A 115 -9.53 -1.98 6.21
CA PRO A 115 -10.97 -2.27 6.28
C PRO A 115 -11.36 -2.84 7.66
N ASN A 116 -12.61 -2.63 8.06
CA ASN A 116 -13.10 -3.13 9.35
C ASN A 116 -13.08 -4.67 9.43
N GLU A 117 -13.33 -5.34 8.33
CA GLU A 117 -13.30 -6.80 8.20
C GLU A 117 -11.91 -7.35 8.53
N VAL A 118 -10.86 -6.70 8.03
CA VAL A 118 -9.45 -7.02 8.32
C VAL A 118 -9.15 -6.81 9.81
N LEU A 119 -9.63 -5.71 10.40
CA LEU A 119 -9.41 -5.44 11.82
C LEU A 119 -10.15 -6.43 12.72
N GLN A 120 -11.37 -6.84 12.35
CA GLN A 120 -12.13 -7.87 13.07
C GLN A 120 -11.48 -9.25 13.00
N GLU A 121 -10.85 -9.58 11.89
CA GLU A 121 -10.06 -10.81 11.76
C GLU A 121 -8.80 -10.74 12.62
N LEU A 122 -8.08 -9.61 12.58
CA LEU A 122 -6.89 -9.35 13.38
C LEU A 122 -7.15 -9.51 14.90
N ASP A 123 -8.31 -9.06 15.37
CA ASP A 123 -8.70 -9.15 16.78
C ASP A 123 -8.94 -10.60 17.25
N LYS A 124 -9.18 -11.53 16.31
CA LYS A 124 -9.41 -12.95 16.59
C LYS A 124 -8.14 -13.80 16.53
N ILE A 125 -7.02 -13.21 16.10
CA ILE A 125 -5.75 -13.94 16.03
C ILE A 125 -5.32 -14.31 17.44
N ASP A 126 -5.15 -15.61 17.66
CA ASP A 126 -4.54 -16.14 18.84
C ASP A 126 -3.04 -15.84 18.84
N GLU A 127 -2.56 -15.24 19.91
CA GLU A 127 -1.14 -14.88 20.08
C GLU A 127 -0.35 -16.05 20.71
N ASP A 128 -1.05 -17.02 21.30
CA ASP A 128 -0.44 -18.23 21.83
C ASP A 128 -0.16 -19.23 20.70
N PHE A 129 1.08 -19.61 20.56
CA PHE A 129 1.55 -20.61 19.61
C PHE A 129 2.15 -21.85 20.31
N SER A 130 1.81 -22.07 21.57
CA SER A 130 2.36 -23.18 22.37
C SER A 130 2.15 -24.54 21.71
N ASP A 131 1.01 -24.74 21.05
CA ASP A 131 0.67 -25.97 20.35
C ASP A 131 1.58 -26.24 19.11
N GLU A 132 2.20 -25.20 18.58
CA GLU A 132 3.13 -25.33 17.44
C GLU A 132 4.54 -25.76 17.85
N LEU A 133 4.93 -25.57 19.11
CA LEU A 133 6.30 -25.82 19.56
C LEU A 133 6.73 -27.28 19.36
N GLU A 134 5.80 -28.22 19.48
CA GLU A 134 6.09 -29.67 19.27
C GLU A 134 6.42 -30.00 17.80
N ASN A 135 5.96 -29.19 16.87
CA ASN A 135 6.13 -29.34 15.43
C ASN A 135 7.32 -28.56 14.86
N ARG A 136 8.00 -27.77 15.69
CA ARG A 136 9.05 -26.85 15.27
C ARG A 136 10.42 -27.24 15.85
N LYS A 137 11.48 -26.98 15.08
CA LYS A 137 12.86 -27.11 15.56
C LYS A 137 13.16 -25.93 16.50
N ASP A 138 13.58 -26.23 17.72
CA ASP A 138 13.99 -25.21 18.69
C ASP A 138 15.38 -24.67 18.35
N LEU A 139 15.47 -23.40 17.97
CA LEU A 139 16.70 -22.69 17.66
C LEU A 139 17.05 -21.61 18.70
N ARG A 140 16.35 -21.53 19.84
CA ARG A 140 16.54 -20.51 20.89
C ARG A 140 17.90 -20.59 21.58
N HIS A 141 18.63 -21.68 21.41
CA HIS A 141 20.00 -21.84 21.90
C HIS A 141 21.06 -21.17 21.01
N LEU A 142 20.69 -20.66 19.83
CA LEU A 142 21.58 -19.98 18.90
C LEU A 142 21.49 -18.46 19.13
N ASP A 143 22.63 -17.78 19.04
CA ASP A 143 22.73 -16.31 19.10
C ASP A 143 22.30 -15.70 17.77
N ILE A 144 21.03 -15.84 17.44
CA ILE A 144 20.43 -15.30 16.21
C ILE A 144 20.28 -13.78 16.36
N ILE A 145 20.66 -13.03 15.34
CA ILE A 145 20.60 -11.54 15.33
C ILE A 145 19.84 -11.01 14.12
N THR A 146 19.19 -9.88 14.29
CA THR A 146 18.68 -9.04 13.17
C THR A 146 19.69 -7.93 12.87
N ILE A 147 19.73 -7.45 11.61
CA ILE A 147 20.66 -6.39 11.16
C ILE A 147 19.85 -5.32 10.43
N ASP A 148 19.20 -4.47 11.19
CA ASP A 148 18.29 -3.44 10.73
C ASP A 148 18.69 -2.05 11.19
N GLY A 149 18.02 -1.01 10.68
CA GLY A 149 18.16 0.34 11.20
C GLY A 149 17.68 0.43 12.65
N SER A 150 18.27 1.33 13.43
CA SER A 150 17.93 1.49 14.87
C SER A 150 16.48 1.88 15.15
N ASP A 151 15.77 2.36 14.16
CA ASP A 151 14.37 2.79 14.20
C ASP A 151 13.40 1.79 13.54
N ALA A 152 13.91 0.69 12.98
CA ALA A 152 13.12 -0.39 12.43
C ALA A 152 12.24 -1.04 13.51
N LYS A 153 11.01 -1.39 13.15
CA LYS A 153 10.02 -2.03 14.03
C LYS A 153 9.43 -3.30 13.42
N ASP A 154 9.72 -3.53 12.18
CA ASP A 154 9.30 -4.65 11.34
C ASP A 154 10.55 -5.47 11.00
N LEU A 155 11.03 -6.25 11.98
CA LEU A 155 12.23 -7.07 11.86
C LEU A 155 11.84 -8.39 11.21
N ASP A 156 11.91 -8.47 9.89
CA ASP A 156 11.38 -9.58 9.11
C ASP A 156 12.33 -10.77 9.04
N ASP A 157 13.66 -10.52 9.12
CA ASP A 157 14.69 -11.54 8.98
C ASP A 157 15.75 -11.48 10.06
N ALA A 158 16.31 -12.64 10.36
CA ALA A 158 17.40 -12.79 11.28
C ALA A 158 18.39 -13.83 10.79
N VAL A 159 19.64 -13.70 11.19
CA VAL A 159 20.72 -14.58 10.74
C VAL A 159 21.54 -15.10 11.91
N TYR A 160 22.09 -16.31 11.73
CA TYR A 160 23.13 -16.87 12.58
C TYR A 160 24.15 -17.60 11.72
N VAL A 161 25.41 -17.46 12.06
CA VAL A 161 26.48 -18.16 11.36
C VAL A 161 27.45 -18.77 12.36
N GLU A 162 27.79 -20.03 12.15
CA GLU A 162 28.86 -20.70 12.86
C GLU A 162 29.95 -21.20 11.91
N LYS A 163 31.18 -21.23 12.40
CA LYS A 163 32.32 -21.75 11.66
C LYS A 163 32.42 -23.26 11.87
N THR A 164 32.54 -24.01 10.78
CA THR A 164 32.78 -25.45 10.77
C THR A 164 34.22 -25.78 10.35
N GLU A 165 34.63 -27.04 10.40
CA GLU A 165 35.97 -27.48 9.94
C GLU A 165 36.17 -27.19 8.44
N ASP A 166 35.12 -27.37 7.62
CA ASP A 166 35.18 -27.26 6.17
C ASP A 166 34.60 -25.96 5.60
N GLY A 167 34.02 -25.09 6.45
CA GLY A 167 33.39 -23.86 5.98
C GLY A 167 32.61 -23.13 7.04
N TYR A 168 31.33 -22.87 6.72
CA TYR A 168 30.40 -22.18 7.60
C TYR A 168 29.04 -22.84 7.52
N LYS A 169 28.27 -22.77 8.60
CA LYS A 169 26.84 -23.08 8.60
C LYS A 169 26.08 -21.77 8.83
N LEU A 170 25.22 -21.42 7.89
CA LEU A 170 24.41 -20.20 7.92
C LEU A 170 22.94 -20.56 8.11
N PHE A 171 22.29 -19.89 9.04
CA PHE A 171 20.84 -19.92 9.24
C PHE A 171 20.28 -18.55 8.83
N VAL A 172 19.25 -18.60 8.01
CA VAL A 172 18.45 -17.42 7.65
C VAL A 172 17.02 -17.70 8.06
N SER A 173 16.54 -16.93 9.02
CA SER A 173 15.21 -17.09 9.62
C SER A 173 14.33 -15.94 9.21
N ILE A 174 13.19 -16.23 8.61
CA ILE A 174 12.17 -15.23 8.23
C ILE A 174 10.98 -15.42 9.15
N ALA A 175 10.39 -14.34 9.64
CA ALA A 175 9.18 -14.40 10.46
C ALA A 175 8.07 -15.19 9.74
N ASP A 176 7.47 -16.18 10.41
CA ASP A 176 6.43 -17.03 9.83
C ASP A 176 5.09 -16.30 9.80
N VAL A 177 4.95 -15.36 8.87
CA VAL A 177 3.72 -14.60 8.63
C VAL A 177 2.55 -15.55 8.29
N SER A 178 2.83 -16.67 7.62
CA SER A 178 1.81 -17.62 7.17
C SER A 178 1.13 -18.37 8.32
N TYR A 179 1.74 -18.39 9.50
CA TYR A 179 1.11 -18.90 10.70
C TYR A 179 -0.10 -18.04 11.11
N TYR A 180 0.01 -16.72 11.00
CA TYR A 180 -1.03 -15.78 11.40
C TYR A 180 -1.96 -15.37 10.26
N VAL A 181 -1.43 -15.17 9.07
CA VAL A 181 -2.18 -14.76 7.88
C VAL A 181 -2.46 -15.98 7.02
N LYS A 182 -3.69 -16.46 7.08
CA LYS A 182 -4.10 -17.65 6.34
C LYS A 182 -4.56 -17.30 4.94
N GLU A 183 -4.29 -18.18 4.01
CA GLU A 183 -4.67 -18.02 2.60
C GLU A 183 -6.18 -17.81 2.44
N ASN A 184 -6.56 -16.87 1.55
CA ASN A 184 -7.94 -16.49 1.23
C ASN A 184 -8.75 -15.84 2.39
N THR A 185 -8.08 -15.34 3.42
CA THR A 185 -8.72 -14.54 4.47
C THR A 185 -8.78 -13.05 4.09
N GLU A 186 -9.45 -12.22 4.89
CA GLU A 186 -9.50 -10.76 4.67
C GLU A 186 -8.12 -10.12 4.83
N LEU A 187 -7.31 -10.60 5.78
CA LEU A 187 -5.92 -10.18 5.96
C LEU A 187 -5.06 -10.49 4.72
N ASP A 188 -5.14 -11.73 4.22
CA ASP A 188 -4.41 -12.15 3.01
C ASP A 188 -4.84 -11.34 1.77
N THR A 189 -6.15 -11.19 1.59
CA THR A 189 -6.70 -10.42 0.47
C THR A 189 -6.26 -8.96 0.50
N GLU A 190 -6.26 -8.31 1.66
CA GLU A 190 -5.81 -6.92 1.79
C GLU A 190 -4.29 -6.81 1.65
N ALA A 191 -3.51 -7.76 2.19
CA ALA A 191 -2.06 -7.82 2.02
C ALA A 191 -1.68 -7.96 0.54
N LEU A 192 -2.35 -8.86 -0.18
CA LEU A 192 -2.16 -9.03 -1.63
C LEU A 192 -2.52 -7.77 -2.42
N LYS A 193 -3.62 -7.09 -2.04
CA LYS A 193 -4.04 -5.82 -2.64
C LYS A 193 -3.01 -4.71 -2.42
N ARG A 194 -2.42 -4.61 -1.21
CA ARG A 194 -1.38 -3.63 -0.88
C ARG A 194 -0.04 -3.95 -1.55
N GLY A 195 0.35 -5.21 -1.54
CA GLY A 195 1.55 -5.73 -2.19
C GLY A 195 2.87 -5.45 -1.48
N ASN A 196 2.98 -4.33 -0.76
CA ASN A 196 4.15 -3.93 0.04
C ASN A 196 3.77 -2.88 1.09
N SER A 197 4.69 -2.60 2.01
CA SER A 197 4.64 -1.41 2.86
C SER A 197 5.16 -0.20 2.08
N ILE A 198 4.62 0.99 2.37
CA ILE A 198 4.99 2.26 1.73
C ILE A 198 5.61 3.17 2.77
N TYR A 199 6.88 3.49 2.58
CA TYR A 199 7.66 4.34 3.48
C TYR A 199 7.58 5.79 3.01
N LEU A 200 6.90 6.63 3.77
CA LEU A 200 6.85 8.08 3.58
C LEU A 200 7.89 8.76 4.46
N VAL A 201 8.04 10.08 4.28
CA VAL A 201 9.05 10.86 5.05
C VAL A 201 8.74 10.86 6.56
N ASP A 202 7.47 10.81 6.93
CA ASP A 202 6.97 11.00 8.29
C ASP A 202 6.26 9.76 8.88
N ARG A 203 5.91 8.78 8.04
CA ARG A 203 5.17 7.58 8.45
C ARG A 203 5.34 6.41 7.48
N VAL A 204 4.98 5.24 7.97
CA VAL A 204 4.87 4.01 7.16
C VAL A 204 3.40 3.63 7.04
N ILE A 205 2.96 3.34 5.81
CA ILE A 205 1.68 2.69 5.52
C ILE A 205 1.99 1.21 5.34
N PRO A 206 1.72 0.37 6.34
CA PRO A 206 2.19 -1.00 6.33
C PRO A 206 1.32 -1.89 5.44
N MET A 207 1.94 -2.94 4.87
CA MET A 207 1.24 -3.99 4.13
C MET A 207 0.31 -4.80 5.04
N LEU A 208 0.77 -5.11 6.25
CA LEU A 208 0.02 -5.80 7.29
C LEU A 208 -0.26 -4.86 8.47
N PRO A 209 -1.37 -5.06 9.22
CA PRO A 209 -1.61 -4.28 10.43
C PRO A 209 -0.44 -4.38 11.42
N ARG A 210 -0.18 -3.28 12.14
CA ARG A 210 0.99 -3.17 13.03
C ARG A 210 1.04 -4.22 14.16
N LYS A 211 -0.09 -4.78 14.57
CA LYS A 211 -0.13 -5.92 15.50
C LYS A 211 0.63 -7.12 14.93
N LEU A 212 0.57 -7.31 13.61
CA LEU A 212 1.37 -8.32 12.92
C LEU A 212 2.78 -7.81 12.62
N SER A 213 2.92 -6.77 11.79
CA SER A 213 4.21 -6.33 11.27
C SER A 213 5.21 -5.85 12.32
N ASN A 214 4.74 -5.26 13.42
CA ASN A 214 5.64 -4.71 14.45
C ASN A 214 5.68 -5.56 15.72
N ASN A 215 4.84 -6.60 15.83
CA ASN A 215 4.77 -7.45 17.00
C ASN A 215 4.83 -8.93 16.62
N LEU A 216 3.70 -9.57 16.26
CA LEU A 216 3.63 -11.03 16.12
C LEU A 216 4.59 -11.57 15.06
N CYS A 217 4.75 -10.86 13.95
CA CYS A 217 5.65 -11.21 12.85
C CYS A 217 6.98 -10.42 12.86
N SER A 218 7.28 -9.66 13.93
CA SER A 218 8.57 -8.99 14.08
C SER A 218 9.49 -9.79 15.00
N LEU A 219 10.72 -10.02 14.57
CA LEU A 219 11.74 -10.79 15.32
C LEU A 219 12.35 -9.93 16.43
N ASN A 220 11.49 -9.44 17.34
CA ASN A 220 11.87 -8.58 18.45
C ASN A 220 12.86 -9.27 19.39
N PRO A 221 13.83 -8.55 19.96
CA PRO A 221 14.84 -9.13 20.84
C PRO A 221 14.21 -9.70 22.13
N ASN A 222 14.72 -10.85 22.55
CA ASN A 222 14.31 -11.58 23.75
C ASN A 222 12.84 -12.05 23.75
N GLU A 223 12.26 -12.24 22.57
CA GLU A 223 10.93 -12.81 22.40
C GLU A 223 11.02 -14.11 21.59
N ASP A 224 10.23 -15.12 21.98
CA ASP A 224 10.06 -16.32 21.17
C ASP A 224 9.21 -15.98 19.94
N LYS A 225 9.67 -16.39 18.77
CA LYS A 225 8.98 -16.13 17.49
C LYS A 225 8.97 -17.38 16.62
N LEU A 226 7.89 -17.55 15.89
CA LEU A 226 7.81 -18.57 14.84
C LEU A 226 8.52 -18.08 13.59
N THR A 227 9.40 -18.91 13.03
CA THR A 227 10.16 -18.58 11.83
C THR A 227 10.13 -19.69 10.80
N PHE A 228 10.27 -19.31 9.55
CA PHE A 228 10.64 -20.21 8.47
C PHE A 228 12.15 -20.07 8.24
N THR A 229 12.92 -21.10 8.56
CA THR A 229 14.38 -21.01 8.58
C THR A 229 15.01 -21.91 7.51
N VAL A 230 15.97 -21.35 6.78
CA VAL A 230 16.84 -22.08 5.87
C VAL A 230 18.20 -22.27 6.53
N GLU A 231 18.61 -23.54 6.66
CA GLU A 231 19.93 -23.94 7.13
C GLU A 231 20.81 -24.28 5.90
N MET A 232 21.97 -23.67 5.78
CA MET A 232 22.86 -23.82 4.63
C MET A 232 24.28 -24.16 5.07
N ASP A 233 24.86 -25.20 4.47
CA ASP A 233 26.28 -25.51 4.60
C ASP A 233 27.05 -24.83 3.46
N LEU A 234 28.01 -23.99 3.80
CA LEU A 234 28.83 -23.20 2.88
C LEU A 234 30.28 -23.68 2.96
N ASP A 235 30.90 -23.94 1.81
CA ASP A 235 32.30 -24.27 1.74
C ASP A 235 33.22 -23.04 1.84
N LYS A 236 34.54 -23.24 1.97
CA LYS A 236 35.53 -22.15 2.08
C LYS A 236 35.88 -21.48 0.75
N ARG A 237 35.23 -21.80 -0.38
CA ARG A 237 35.58 -21.28 -1.71
C ARG A 237 34.90 -19.98 -2.03
#